data_2c05f4b7b95c8ba0c078d0fc32503623
#
_entry.id   2c05f4b7b95c8ba0c078d0fc32503623
#
_cell.length_a   1.000
_cell.length_b   1.000
_cell.length_c   1.000
_cell.angle_alpha   90.00
_cell.angle_beta   90.00
_cell.angle_gamma   90.00
#
_symmetry.space_group_name_H-M   'P 1'
#
loop_
_entity.id
_entity.type
_entity.pdbx_description
1 polymer ?
#
loop_
_entity_poly.entity_id
_entity_poly.type
_entity_poly.pdbx_seq_one_letter_code
_entity_poly.pdbx_strand_id
1 'polypeptide(L)'
;MPETEKEEAKETAQRAVLKTADMDPKFKYEISKIPGAEKVMLCFQCGTCTADCPIARFSEFYRPRKLVRMTQLGLKKKLLSNDVIWLCSTCFTCVDRCPQDVGIAHIVRAIRNLSVKERDMPVVFKE
;
A
#
# COMPACT_ATOMS: atom_id res chain seq x y z
N MET A 1 11.00 -26.71 7.93
CA MET A 1 11.93 -25.72 7.38
C MET A 1 12.89 -25.29 8.47
N PRO A 2 14.19 -25.36 8.23
CA PRO A 2 15.15 -24.88 9.21
C PRO A 2 14.98 -23.37 9.42
N GLU A 3 15.14 -22.95 10.66
CA GLU A 3 14.98 -21.55 11.07
C GLU A 3 15.95 -20.61 10.36
N THR A 4 17.10 -21.12 9.96
CA THR A 4 18.13 -20.42 9.18
C THR A 4 17.65 -19.92 7.82
N GLU A 5 16.83 -20.71 7.10
CA GLU A 5 16.28 -20.28 5.79
C GLU A 5 15.25 -19.16 5.93
N LYS A 6 14.52 -19.13 7.07
CA LYS A 6 13.57 -18.04 7.36
C LYS A 6 14.28 -16.75 7.77
N GLU A 7 15.42 -16.85 8.43
CA GLU A 7 16.23 -15.68 8.81
C GLU A 7 16.96 -15.10 7.60
N GLU A 8 17.52 -15.93 6.74
CA GLU A 8 18.15 -15.50 5.49
C GLU A 8 17.14 -14.85 4.53
N ALA A 9 15.93 -15.41 4.42
CA ALA A 9 14.87 -14.82 3.61
C ALA A 9 14.39 -13.47 4.18
N LYS A 10 14.32 -13.31 5.51
CA LYS A 10 14.02 -12.05 6.16
C LYS A 10 15.13 -11.02 5.97
N GLU A 11 16.38 -11.44 6.09
CA GLU A 11 17.53 -10.55 5.92
C GLU A 11 17.69 -10.10 4.47
N THR A 12 17.44 -10.98 3.51
CA THR A 12 17.44 -10.64 2.08
C THR A 12 16.31 -9.69 1.71
N ALA A 13 15.12 -9.86 2.29
CA ALA A 13 13.99 -8.96 2.10
C ALA A 13 14.25 -7.57 2.72
N GLN A 14 15.00 -7.47 3.81
CA GLN A 14 15.37 -6.20 4.45
C GLN A 14 16.45 -5.44 3.69
N ARG A 15 17.28 -6.13 2.91
CA ARG A 15 18.36 -5.54 2.10
C ARG A 15 18.00 -5.27 0.65
N ALA A 16 16.73 -5.46 0.26
CA ALA A 16 16.28 -5.16 -1.09
C ALA A 16 16.42 -3.66 -1.38
N VAL A 17 17.45 -3.30 -2.13
CA VAL A 17 17.67 -1.93 -2.58
C VAL A 17 16.62 -1.56 -3.63
N LEU A 18 15.90 -0.48 -3.38
CA LEU A 18 14.98 0.09 -4.37
C LEU A 18 15.78 0.82 -5.45
N LYS A 19 15.61 0.39 -6.68
CA LYS A 19 16.24 1.04 -7.83
C LYS A 19 15.31 2.15 -8.34
N THR A 20 15.85 3.30 -8.66
CA THR A 20 15.11 4.41 -9.24
C THR A 20 14.39 4.02 -10.54
N ALA A 21 14.97 3.09 -11.31
CA ALA A 21 14.37 2.56 -12.53
C ALA A 21 13.04 1.81 -12.30
N ASP A 22 12.81 1.28 -11.09
CA ASP A 22 11.58 0.58 -10.73
C ASP A 22 10.46 1.53 -10.29
N MET A 23 10.75 2.83 -10.19
CA MET A 23 9.79 3.86 -9.79
C MET A 23 9.14 4.50 -11.01
N ASP A 24 7.80 4.58 -10.99
CA ASP A 24 7.02 5.30 -11.99
C ASP A 24 6.59 6.67 -11.44
N PRO A 25 7.19 7.77 -11.89
CA PRO A 25 6.84 9.11 -11.39
C PRO A 25 5.43 9.56 -11.76
N LYS A 26 4.80 8.91 -12.72
CA LYS A 26 3.43 9.21 -13.16
C LYS A 26 2.36 8.49 -12.35
N PHE A 27 2.72 7.48 -11.60
CA PHE A 27 1.77 6.64 -10.88
C PHE A 27 0.92 7.42 -9.87
N LYS A 28 1.52 8.34 -9.12
CA LYS A 28 0.79 9.22 -8.18
C LYS A 28 -0.27 10.07 -8.87
N TYR A 29 -0.01 10.52 -10.10
CA TYR A 29 -0.97 11.28 -10.89
C TYR A 29 -2.08 10.40 -11.46
N GLU A 30 -1.77 9.18 -11.83
CA GLU A 30 -2.75 8.16 -12.25
C GLU A 30 -3.73 7.86 -11.11
N ILE A 31 -3.22 7.66 -9.91
CA ILE A 31 -4.05 7.45 -8.72
C ILE A 31 -4.86 8.69 -8.38
N SER A 32 -4.31 9.89 -8.50
CA SER A 32 -5.03 11.14 -8.19
C SER A 32 -6.21 11.43 -9.11
N LYS A 33 -6.28 10.80 -10.28
CA LYS A 33 -7.43 10.91 -11.20
C LYS A 33 -8.61 10.03 -10.78
N ILE A 34 -8.39 9.09 -9.88
CA ILE A 34 -9.45 8.19 -9.40
C ILE A 34 -10.28 8.91 -8.34
N PRO A 35 -11.63 8.91 -8.45
CA PRO A 35 -12.50 9.54 -7.46
C PRO A 35 -12.25 9.01 -6.04
N GLY A 36 -12.07 9.92 -5.09
CA GLY A 36 -11.73 9.62 -3.70
C GLY A 36 -10.23 9.56 -3.39
N ALA A 37 -9.37 9.52 -4.40
CA ALA A 37 -7.92 9.45 -4.25
C ALA A 37 -7.18 10.72 -4.73
N GLU A 38 -7.91 11.80 -5.00
CA GLU A 38 -7.35 13.04 -5.57
C GLU A 38 -6.31 13.70 -4.66
N LYS A 39 -6.43 13.52 -3.36
CA LYS A 39 -5.58 14.17 -2.35
C LYS A 39 -4.38 13.33 -1.91
N VAL A 40 -4.04 12.27 -2.65
CA VAL A 40 -2.91 11.38 -2.32
C VAL A 40 -1.60 12.12 -2.10
N MET A 41 -1.39 13.23 -2.81
CA MET A 41 -0.17 14.04 -2.71
C MET A 41 -0.09 14.90 -1.46
N LEU A 42 -1.21 15.14 -0.77
CA LEU A 42 -1.26 15.95 0.44
C LEU A 42 -0.82 15.19 1.70
N CYS A 43 -0.61 13.89 1.61
CA CYS A 43 -0.14 13.08 2.74
C CYS A 43 1.26 13.50 3.17
N PHE A 44 1.38 13.99 4.40
CA PHE A 44 2.67 14.36 5.01
C PHE A 44 3.22 13.31 5.97
N GLN A 45 2.70 12.09 5.93
CA GLN A 45 3.24 10.93 6.66
C GLN A 45 3.17 11.03 8.19
N CYS A 46 2.16 11.67 8.75
CA CYS A 46 2.02 11.83 10.21
C CYS A 46 1.78 10.51 10.98
N GLY A 47 1.27 9.48 10.30
CA GLY A 47 1.07 8.15 10.87
C GLY A 47 -0.23 7.93 11.66
N THR A 48 -1.10 8.91 11.77
CA THR A 48 -2.39 8.80 12.48
C THR A 48 -3.25 7.66 11.93
N CYS A 49 -3.31 7.52 10.61
CA CYS A 49 -4.03 6.44 9.94
C CYS A 49 -3.53 5.04 10.33
N THR A 50 -2.22 4.88 10.50
CA THR A 50 -1.61 3.60 10.90
C THR A 50 -1.85 3.32 12.38
N ALA A 51 -1.76 4.35 13.23
CA ALA A 51 -1.98 4.22 14.67
C ALA A 51 -3.43 3.77 15.00
N ASP A 52 -4.40 4.28 14.25
CA ASP A 52 -5.81 4.00 14.49
C ASP A 52 -6.36 2.82 13.67
N CYS A 53 -5.56 2.24 12.77
CA CYS A 53 -6.00 1.14 11.92
C CYS A 53 -6.15 -0.17 12.70
N PRO A 54 -7.34 -0.81 12.73
CA PRO A 54 -7.54 -2.07 13.42
C PRO A 54 -6.70 -3.20 12.82
N ILE A 55 -6.48 -3.21 11.52
CA ILE A 55 -5.66 -4.23 10.85
C ILE A 55 -4.18 -4.05 11.18
N ALA A 56 -3.69 -2.82 11.27
CA ALA A 56 -2.30 -2.54 11.64
C ALA A 56 -1.94 -2.99 13.06
N ARG A 57 -2.95 -3.14 13.93
CA ARG A 57 -2.75 -3.67 15.29
C ARG A 57 -2.48 -5.16 15.32
N PHE A 58 -3.03 -5.90 14.36
CA PHE A 58 -2.90 -7.36 14.29
C PHE A 58 -1.87 -7.83 13.26
N SER A 59 -1.56 -7.01 12.27
CA SER A 59 -0.61 -7.34 11.21
C SER A 59 0.56 -6.36 11.21
N GLU A 60 1.77 -6.88 11.32
CA GLU A 60 2.99 -6.10 11.19
C GLU A 60 3.24 -5.61 9.76
N PHE A 61 2.62 -6.28 8.79
CA PHE A 61 2.85 -6.02 7.36
C PHE A 61 1.94 -4.92 6.81
N TYR A 62 0.73 -4.76 7.38
CA TYR A 62 -0.20 -3.75 6.91
C TYR A 62 0.04 -2.41 7.60
N ARG A 63 0.46 -1.42 6.81
CA ARG A 63 0.70 -0.05 7.29
C ARG A 63 0.11 0.94 6.28
N PRO A 64 -1.06 1.55 6.54
CA PRO A 64 -1.70 2.49 5.62
C PRO A 64 -0.77 3.62 5.19
N ARG A 65 -0.04 4.21 6.11
CA ARG A 65 0.95 5.25 5.83
C ARG A 65 1.99 4.80 4.81
N LYS A 66 2.49 3.58 4.95
CA LYS A 66 3.48 3.00 4.03
C LYS A 66 2.91 2.83 2.63
N LEU A 67 1.65 2.38 2.52
CA LEU A 67 0.99 2.22 1.22
C LEU A 67 0.85 3.55 0.49
N VAL A 68 0.45 4.60 1.20
CA VAL A 68 0.36 5.95 0.63
C VAL A 68 1.75 6.45 0.18
N ARG A 69 2.78 6.22 0.98
CA ARG A 69 4.14 6.61 0.62
C ARG A 69 4.65 5.86 -0.61
N MET A 70 4.38 4.58 -0.70
CA MET A 70 4.73 3.77 -1.89
C MET A 70 4.01 4.29 -3.15
N THR A 71 2.76 4.74 -3.02
CA THR A 71 2.02 5.37 -4.11
C THR A 71 2.67 6.68 -4.55
N GLN A 72 3.05 7.52 -3.61
CA GLN A 72 3.73 8.79 -3.91
C GLN A 72 5.10 8.58 -4.58
N LEU A 73 5.83 7.55 -4.18
CA LEU A 73 7.13 7.19 -4.76
C LEU A 73 7.02 6.47 -6.10
N GLY A 74 5.82 6.04 -6.49
CA GLY A 74 5.61 5.36 -7.77
C GLY A 74 6.08 3.91 -7.80
N LEU A 75 6.07 3.20 -6.67
CA LEU A 75 6.41 1.78 -6.59
C LEU A 75 5.24 0.90 -7.08
N LYS A 76 4.78 1.14 -8.29
CA LYS A 76 3.58 0.53 -8.87
C LYS A 76 3.61 -0.98 -8.84
N LYS A 77 4.62 -1.62 -9.41
CA LYS A 77 4.73 -3.08 -9.48
C LYS A 77 4.71 -3.72 -8.10
N LYS A 78 5.53 -3.18 -7.19
CA LYS A 78 5.64 -3.68 -5.83
C LYS A 78 4.33 -3.52 -5.04
N LEU A 79 3.61 -2.44 -5.28
CA LEU A 79 2.35 -2.14 -4.62
C LEU A 79 1.21 -3.02 -5.15
N LEU A 80 1.07 -3.18 -6.47
CA LEU A 80 -0.01 -3.94 -7.10
C LEU A 80 0.13 -5.45 -6.87
N SER A 81 1.36 -5.97 -6.83
CA SER A 81 1.61 -7.40 -6.56
C SER A 81 1.62 -7.76 -5.07
N ASN A 82 1.44 -6.78 -4.19
CA ASN A 82 1.51 -7.00 -2.74
C ASN A 82 0.15 -7.44 -2.18
N ASP A 83 0.13 -8.61 -1.56
CA ASP A 83 -1.07 -9.18 -0.92
C ASP A 83 -1.57 -8.31 0.25
N VAL A 84 -0.71 -7.49 0.82
CA VAL A 84 -1.01 -6.63 1.96
C VAL A 84 -2.15 -5.65 1.69
N ILE A 85 -2.30 -5.17 0.45
CA ILE A 85 -3.40 -4.28 0.08
C ILE A 85 -4.78 -4.91 0.30
N TRP A 86 -4.85 -6.25 0.30
CA TRP A 86 -6.10 -6.99 0.48
C TRP A 86 -6.51 -7.18 1.94
N LEU A 87 -5.62 -6.86 2.88
CA LEU A 87 -5.91 -6.95 4.31
C LEU A 87 -6.81 -5.83 4.82
N CYS A 88 -6.92 -4.72 4.10
CA CYS A 88 -7.75 -3.59 4.50
C CYS A 88 -9.22 -4.01 4.64
N SER A 89 -9.81 -3.79 5.82
CA SER A 89 -11.23 -4.09 6.09
C SER A 89 -12.20 -3.02 5.59
N THR A 90 -11.69 -1.93 5.02
CA THR A 90 -12.50 -0.78 4.57
C THR A 90 -13.41 -0.19 5.65
N CYS A 91 -12.91 -0.10 6.87
CA CYS A 91 -13.67 0.49 7.99
C CYS A 91 -13.72 2.03 7.98
N PHE A 92 -12.94 2.68 7.11
CA PHE A 92 -12.86 4.13 6.93
C PHE A 92 -12.34 4.93 8.14
N THR A 93 -11.85 4.30 9.18
CA THR A 93 -11.26 5.01 10.34
C THR A 93 -10.10 5.91 9.92
N CYS A 94 -9.24 5.44 9.02
CA CYS A 94 -8.12 6.22 8.48
C CYS A 94 -8.58 7.46 7.70
N VAL A 95 -9.75 7.42 7.09
CA VAL A 95 -10.34 8.57 6.38
C VAL A 95 -10.80 9.63 7.38
N ASP A 96 -11.51 9.22 8.44
CA ASP A 96 -12.02 10.12 9.46
C ASP A 96 -10.91 10.78 10.29
N ARG A 97 -9.82 10.05 10.53
CA ARG A 97 -8.70 10.49 11.37
C ARG A 97 -7.64 11.28 10.64
N CYS A 98 -7.62 11.27 9.31
CA CYS A 98 -6.59 11.95 8.54
C CYS A 98 -6.75 13.49 8.64
N PRO A 99 -5.73 14.23 9.15
CA PRO A 99 -5.81 15.69 9.26
C PRO A 99 -5.85 16.41 7.91
N GLN A 100 -5.36 15.77 6.84
CA GLN A 100 -5.36 16.31 5.48
C GLN A 100 -6.53 15.79 4.61
N ASP A 101 -7.37 14.95 5.19
CA ASP A 101 -8.49 14.36 4.45
C ASP A 101 -8.04 13.64 3.15
N VAL A 102 -6.95 12.90 3.24
CA VAL A 102 -6.33 12.22 2.08
C VAL A 102 -7.20 11.11 1.49
N GLY A 103 -8.04 10.48 2.31
CA GLY A 103 -8.91 9.40 1.84
C GLY A 103 -8.16 8.09 1.61
N ILE A 104 -7.41 7.62 2.59
CA ILE A 104 -6.52 6.46 2.46
C ILE A 104 -7.27 5.19 2.08
N ALA A 105 -8.46 4.95 2.63
CA ALA A 105 -9.29 3.80 2.27
C ALA A 105 -9.69 3.83 0.79
N HIS A 106 -9.95 5.00 0.24
CA HIS A 106 -10.24 5.17 -1.18
C HIS A 106 -8.99 4.91 -2.05
N ILE A 107 -7.81 5.31 -1.58
CA ILE A 107 -6.54 5.02 -2.26
C ILE A 107 -6.28 3.51 -2.31
N VAL A 108 -6.46 2.81 -1.20
CA VAL A 108 -6.31 1.35 -1.14
C VAL A 108 -7.28 0.66 -2.10
N ARG A 109 -8.52 1.12 -2.15
CA ARG A 109 -9.54 0.59 -3.07
C ARG A 109 -9.17 0.86 -4.53
N ALA A 110 -8.65 2.04 -4.84
CA ALA A 110 -8.14 2.37 -6.18
C ALA A 110 -6.99 1.45 -6.58
N ILE A 111 -6.05 1.18 -5.68
CA ILE A 111 -4.94 0.26 -5.91
C ILE A 111 -5.42 -1.17 -6.15
N ARG A 112 -6.40 -1.64 -5.37
CA ARG A 112 -7.04 -2.95 -5.58
C ARG A 112 -7.67 -3.04 -6.98
N ASN A 113 -8.40 -2.02 -7.40
CA ASN A 113 -9.04 -2.00 -8.72
C ASN A 113 -8.00 -2.04 -9.84
N LEU A 114 -6.88 -1.34 -9.69
CA LEU A 114 -5.78 -1.41 -10.65
C LEU A 114 -5.11 -2.78 -10.66
N SER A 115 -4.91 -3.39 -9.50
CA SER A 115 -4.35 -4.75 -9.38
C SER A 115 -5.20 -5.78 -10.12
N VAL A 116 -6.52 -5.71 -9.96
CA VAL A 116 -7.46 -6.58 -10.69
C VAL A 116 -7.39 -6.32 -12.20
N LYS A 117 -7.38 -5.05 -12.61
CA LYS A 117 -7.33 -4.65 -14.01
C LYS A 117 -6.05 -5.13 -14.70
N GLU A 118 -4.92 -5.04 -14.04
CA GLU A 118 -3.61 -5.48 -14.55
C GLU A 118 -3.34 -6.97 -14.27
N ARG A 119 -4.29 -7.69 -13.64
CA ARG A 119 -4.19 -9.10 -13.24
C ARG A 119 -3.01 -9.43 -12.32
N ASP A 120 -2.57 -8.47 -11.53
CA ASP A 120 -1.51 -8.65 -10.52
C ASP A 120 -2.07 -9.04 -9.13
N MET A 121 -3.29 -9.54 -9.09
CA MET A 121 -3.92 -9.98 -7.86
C MET A 121 -3.35 -11.32 -7.35
N PRO A 122 -3.48 -11.62 -6.05
CA PRO A 122 -3.05 -12.89 -5.48
C PRO A 122 -3.66 -14.09 -6.19
N VAL A 123 -2.93 -15.21 -6.22
CA VAL A 123 -3.35 -16.45 -6.89
C VAL A 123 -4.74 -16.94 -6.45
N VAL A 124 -5.07 -16.70 -5.18
CA VAL A 124 -6.39 -17.07 -4.60
C VAL A 124 -7.57 -16.42 -5.33
N PHE A 125 -7.36 -15.30 -5.98
CA PHE A 125 -8.41 -14.56 -6.71
C PHE A 125 -8.32 -14.70 -8.23
N LYS A 126 -7.38 -15.52 -8.73
CA LYS A 126 -7.20 -15.79 -10.17
C LYS A 126 -7.96 -17.05 -10.58
N GLU A 127 -9.28 -17.05 -10.51
CA GLU A 127 -10.11 -18.08 -11.11
C GLU A 127 -10.57 -17.70 -12.52
#